data_8b07775ce25c9bfb7737768d1404c5e2
#
_entry.id   8b07775ce25c9bfb7737768d1404c5e2
#
_cell.length_a   1.000
_cell.length_b   1.000
_cell.length_c   1.000
_cell.angle_alpha   90.00
_cell.angle_beta   90.00
_cell.angle_gamma   90.00
#
_symmetry.space_group_name_H-M   'P 1'
#
loop_
_entity.id
_entity.type
_entity.pdbx_description
1 polymer ?
#
loop_
_entity_poly.entity_id
_entity_poly.type
_entity_poly.pdbx_seq_one_letter_code
_entity_poly.pdbx_strand_id
1 'polypeptide(L)'
;MNDVDLISIESTKWDYGWWSADKLKEGTDWRSLEGAWADSTVRHPSLLNLMSAAGATSLKSYATKLKARGINFTVYLLLHDTLDASGNPTGEYGEFNSVKHPDWFSNRLVTTAMGHSADLGNAACVEYLKTSLTDFFGGNLIPTWRTDFEPICRSSDKENRHYKNGSDVMYWCTKGFDEVITHLIENVPGFRYESCSSGGSMKDLYTGTVATVINCDDSANWLSLRTTFYDSSYVIHPAQLQIPVNINSFNTDSPMFWPEMSTSYSGDGYDFHDALIDMGFRSAILGPPMFATFGGGLMREKVAEYSMLYREKVRPIQKSGELYHILPRPDGVNWDGVMYADPDTSADIKGIVFLFKPSDKAGNVKNVVLRGLDPQKSYKLSFEDNTDADCVKTGESLMTDGINVTVAGIGSEIIWITEAE
;
A
#
# COMPACT_ATOMS: atom_id res chain seq x y z
N MET A 1 22.96 5.23 7.17
CA MET A 1 21.74 5.01 6.39
C MET A 1 20.61 5.39 7.30
N ASN A 2 19.75 6.20 6.84
CA ASN A 2 18.65 6.61 7.66
C ASN A 2 17.63 5.48 7.68
N ASP A 3 17.11 5.19 8.85
CA ASP A 3 16.12 4.16 9.09
C ASP A 3 14.84 4.33 8.27
N VAL A 4 14.65 5.50 7.67
CA VAL A 4 13.63 5.78 6.66
C VAL A 4 13.60 4.77 5.53
N ASP A 5 14.78 4.30 5.12
CA ASP A 5 14.87 3.35 4.03
C ASP A 5 14.24 1.98 4.36
N LEU A 6 13.93 1.76 5.63
CA LEU A 6 13.46 0.46 6.07
C LEU A 6 11.95 0.35 6.12
N ILE A 7 11.30 1.47 5.99
CA ILE A 7 9.96 1.40 6.30
C ILE A 7 8.93 1.38 5.34
N SER A 8 8.91 2.28 4.60
CA SER A 8 7.91 2.16 3.62
C SER A 8 7.98 0.74 3.15
N ILE A 9 9.10 0.03 3.63
CA ILE A 9 9.25 -0.99 3.10
C ILE A 9 10.21 -1.83 3.34
N GLU A 10 9.92 -2.57 3.73
CA GLU A 10 10.58 -3.79 3.46
C GLU A 10 10.85 -3.96 1.94
N SER A 11 10.48 -2.96 1.15
CA SER A 11 10.71 -2.94 -0.29
C SER A 11 10.87 -1.54 -0.87
N THR A 12 11.83 -1.37 -1.74
CA THR A 12 11.89 -0.22 -2.62
C THR A 12 11.04 -0.53 -3.83
N LYS A 13 10.01 0.25 -4.07
CA LYS A 13 9.24 0.13 -5.28
C LYS A 13 10.07 0.55 -6.46
N TRP A 14 10.12 -0.30 -7.41
CA TRP A 14 10.45 0.08 -8.76
C TRP A 14 9.14 0.38 -9.49
N ASP A 15 8.70 1.59 -9.33
CA ASP A 15 7.59 2.16 -10.05
C ASP A 15 8.13 3.12 -11.09
N TYR A 16 8.21 2.66 -12.30
CA TYR A 16 8.67 3.50 -13.40
C TYR A 16 7.55 4.01 -14.21
N GLY A 17 6.41 3.64 -13.78
CA GLY A 17 5.36 3.82 -14.61
C GLY A 17 5.00 5.25 -14.84
N TRP A 18 4.19 5.68 -14.10
CA TRP A 18 3.33 6.82 -14.25
C TRP A 18 4.00 8.16 -14.33
N TRP A 19 5.05 8.30 -13.56
CA TRP A 19 5.64 9.60 -13.25
C TRP A 19 6.89 9.89 -14.05
N SER A 20 7.28 8.97 -14.89
CA SER A 20 8.61 8.99 -15.49
C SER A 20 8.60 8.72 -16.99
N ALA A 21 7.49 8.96 -17.68
CA ALA A 21 7.46 8.86 -19.15
C ALA A 21 8.57 9.70 -19.80
N ASP A 22 8.86 10.86 -19.23
CA ASP A 22 9.98 11.73 -19.59
C ASP A 22 11.36 11.15 -19.32
N LYS A 23 11.46 10.14 -18.47
CA LYS A 23 12.70 9.47 -18.10
C LYS A 23 12.96 8.18 -18.85
N LEU A 24 12.03 7.77 -19.67
CA LEU A 24 12.19 6.65 -20.56
C LEU A 24 13.08 7.03 -21.76
N LYS A 25 13.55 6.02 -22.45
CA LYS A 25 14.25 6.22 -23.71
C LYS A 25 13.41 7.12 -24.62
N GLU A 26 14.02 8.12 -25.21
CA GLU A 26 13.36 9.08 -26.08
C GLU A 26 12.45 8.38 -27.11
N GLY A 27 11.22 8.83 -27.22
CA GLY A 27 10.22 8.25 -28.12
C GLY A 27 9.56 6.96 -27.65
N THR A 28 9.84 6.49 -26.41
CA THR A 28 9.24 5.28 -25.87
C THR A 28 8.36 5.63 -24.67
N ASP A 29 7.08 5.32 -24.75
CA ASP A 29 6.19 5.38 -23.59
C ASP A 29 6.50 4.21 -22.65
N TRP A 30 6.58 4.46 -21.35
CA TRP A 30 6.81 3.43 -20.35
C TRP A 30 5.80 2.27 -20.46
N ARG A 31 4.58 2.56 -20.87
CA ARG A 31 3.51 1.57 -21.05
C ARG A 31 3.81 0.58 -22.16
N SER A 32 4.59 0.97 -23.15
CA SER A 32 5.02 0.08 -24.22
C SER A 32 6.03 -0.98 -23.77
N LEU A 33 6.56 -0.84 -22.58
CA LEU A 33 7.54 -1.75 -22.00
C LEU A 33 6.94 -2.77 -21.04
N GLU A 34 5.67 -2.62 -20.71
CA GLU A 34 4.94 -3.60 -19.92
C GLU A 34 4.97 -4.96 -20.63
N GLY A 35 5.14 -6.02 -19.88
CA GLY A 35 5.33 -7.37 -20.45
C GLY A 35 6.72 -7.65 -21.04
N ALA A 36 7.63 -6.70 -21.08
CA ALA A 36 9.01 -6.88 -21.53
C ALA A 36 9.95 -7.16 -20.34
N TRP A 37 9.61 -8.10 -19.52
CA TRP A 37 10.23 -8.32 -18.19
C TRP A 37 11.68 -8.79 -18.25
N ALA A 38 12.03 -9.60 -19.25
CA ALA A 38 13.30 -10.28 -19.30
C ALA A 38 14.51 -9.34 -19.40
N ASP A 39 14.30 -8.16 -19.99
CA ASP A 39 15.37 -7.18 -20.23
C ASP A 39 14.93 -5.75 -19.90
N SER A 40 14.23 -5.61 -18.79
CA SER A 40 13.67 -4.33 -18.35
C SER A 40 14.74 -3.27 -18.05
N THR A 41 15.93 -3.70 -17.62
CA THR A 41 17.03 -2.76 -17.30
C THR A 41 17.46 -1.92 -18.49
N VAL A 42 17.45 -2.48 -19.69
CA VAL A 42 17.84 -1.76 -20.92
C VAL A 42 16.79 -0.71 -21.30
N ARG A 43 15.55 -0.97 -20.96
CA ARG A 43 14.41 -0.13 -21.36
C ARG A 43 13.98 0.90 -20.33
N HIS A 44 14.54 0.82 -19.13
CA HIS A 44 14.24 1.74 -18.03
C HIS A 44 15.47 2.55 -17.61
N PRO A 45 15.78 3.67 -18.30
CA PRO A 45 16.96 4.47 -18.01
C PRO A 45 17.07 4.96 -16.57
N SER A 46 15.96 5.24 -15.92
CA SER A 46 15.94 5.63 -14.50
C SER A 46 16.40 4.49 -13.58
N LEU A 47 16.05 3.24 -13.90
CA LEU A 47 16.59 2.09 -13.18
C LEU A 47 18.09 1.95 -13.42
N LEU A 48 18.56 2.14 -14.65
CA LEU A 48 19.99 2.13 -14.94
C LEU A 48 20.74 3.18 -14.13
N ASN A 49 20.18 4.36 -13.97
CA ASN A 49 20.77 5.43 -13.14
C ASN A 49 20.83 5.01 -11.66
N LEU A 50 19.76 4.43 -11.11
CA LEU A 50 19.75 3.92 -9.74
C LEU A 50 20.74 2.78 -9.54
N MET A 51 20.79 1.84 -10.49
CA MET A 51 21.76 0.74 -10.48
C MET A 51 23.18 1.27 -10.52
N SER A 52 23.46 2.25 -11.41
CA SER A 52 24.78 2.87 -11.53
C SER A 52 25.17 3.59 -10.24
N ALA A 53 24.28 4.37 -9.67
CA ALA A 53 24.52 5.06 -8.39
C ALA A 53 24.80 4.08 -7.24
N ALA A 54 24.18 2.89 -7.27
CA ALA A 54 24.43 1.82 -6.32
C ALA A 54 25.67 0.97 -6.67
N GLY A 55 26.33 1.23 -7.81
CA GLY A 55 27.41 0.40 -8.31
C GLY A 55 26.96 -1.03 -8.66
N ALA A 56 25.74 -1.18 -9.16
CA ALA A 56 25.17 -2.44 -9.60
C ALA A 56 25.24 -2.58 -11.12
N THR A 57 25.50 -3.79 -11.61
CA THR A 57 25.66 -4.09 -13.04
C THR A 57 24.51 -4.92 -13.61
N SER A 58 23.57 -5.37 -12.76
CA SER A 58 22.40 -6.16 -13.13
C SER A 58 21.30 -5.98 -12.08
N LEU A 59 20.05 -6.33 -12.43
CA LEU A 59 18.93 -6.37 -11.47
C LEU A 59 19.27 -7.23 -10.26
N LYS A 60 19.84 -8.40 -10.49
CA LYS A 60 20.25 -9.30 -9.41
C LYS A 60 21.29 -8.65 -8.48
N SER A 61 22.30 -7.98 -9.02
CA SER A 61 23.31 -7.30 -8.20
C SER A 61 22.70 -6.11 -7.44
N TYR A 62 21.74 -5.42 -8.04
CA TYR A 62 21.00 -4.33 -7.38
C TYR A 62 20.14 -4.84 -6.24
N ALA A 63 19.32 -5.86 -6.50
CA ALA A 63 18.50 -6.50 -5.47
C ALA A 63 19.35 -7.05 -4.32
N THR A 64 20.52 -7.65 -4.63
CA THR A 64 21.46 -8.13 -3.61
C THR A 64 22.00 -7.00 -2.73
N LYS A 65 22.32 -5.85 -3.32
CA LYS A 65 22.81 -4.68 -2.57
C LYS A 65 21.73 -4.07 -1.68
N LEU A 66 20.49 -4.02 -2.15
CA LEU A 66 19.34 -3.58 -1.35
C LEU A 66 19.09 -4.53 -0.19
N LYS A 67 19.08 -5.84 -0.47
CA LYS A 67 18.89 -6.88 0.55
C LYS A 67 19.95 -6.83 1.65
N ALA A 68 21.21 -6.57 1.29
CA ALA A 68 22.30 -6.39 2.25
C ALA A 68 22.08 -5.19 3.20
N ARG A 69 21.17 -4.30 2.85
CA ARG A 69 20.74 -3.15 3.66
C ARG A 69 19.40 -3.38 4.38
N GLY A 70 18.84 -4.59 4.31
CA GLY A 70 17.53 -4.89 4.86
C GLY A 70 16.34 -4.42 4.03
N ILE A 71 16.59 -4.03 2.76
CA ILE A 71 15.56 -3.52 1.85
C ILE A 71 15.23 -4.59 0.82
N ASN A 72 13.96 -4.91 0.65
CA ASN A 72 13.48 -5.74 -0.45
C ASN A 72 13.13 -4.87 -1.66
N PHE A 73 13.22 -5.49 -2.83
CA PHE A 73 12.93 -4.83 -4.09
C PHE A 73 11.57 -5.26 -4.61
N THR A 74 10.67 -4.32 -4.85
CA THR A 74 9.37 -4.57 -5.46
C THR A 74 9.41 -4.15 -6.92
N VAL A 75 8.91 -5.01 -7.80
CA VAL A 75 8.73 -4.71 -9.21
C VAL A 75 7.24 -4.55 -9.49
N TYR A 76 6.94 -3.47 -10.18
CA TYR A 76 5.62 -3.16 -10.71
C TYR A 76 5.53 -3.70 -12.14
N LEU A 77 4.75 -4.75 -12.34
CA LEU A 77 4.53 -5.36 -13.64
C LEU A 77 3.04 -5.53 -13.91
N LEU A 78 2.61 -5.15 -15.10
CA LEU A 78 1.24 -5.29 -15.56
C LEU A 78 1.10 -6.49 -16.50
N LEU A 79 -0.05 -7.11 -16.49
CA LEU A 79 -0.42 -8.22 -17.38
C LEU A 79 -1.19 -7.70 -18.60
N HIS A 80 -0.59 -6.70 -19.24
CA HIS A 80 -1.14 -6.04 -20.42
C HIS A 80 -0.19 -6.16 -21.60
N ASP A 81 -0.72 -5.86 -22.77
CA ASP A 81 0.03 -5.85 -24.01
C ASP A 81 1.14 -4.80 -24.01
N THR A 82 2.20 -5.05 -24.76
CA THR A 82 3.23 -4.05 -25.04
C THR A 82 2.81 -3.15 -26.20
N LEU A 83 2.88 -1.85 -26.00
CA LEU A 83 2.47 -0.84 -26.98
C LEU A 83 3.68 -0.05 -27.48
N ASP A 84 3.59 0.43 -28.73
CA ASP A 84 4.49 1.44 -29.26
C ASP A 84 4.12 2.86 -28.76
N ALA A 85 4.90 3.85 -29.13
CA ALA A 85 4.65 5.26 -28.77
C ALA A 85 3.32 5.81 -29.30
N SER A 86 2.71 5.15 -30.31
CA SER A 86 1.42 5.51 -30.89
C SER A 86 0.25 4.76 -30.25
N GLY A 87 0.53 3.87 -29.30
CA GLY A 87 -0.46 3.08 -28.60
C GLY A 87 -0.91 1.81 -29.35
N ASN A 88 -0.13 1.35 -30.31
CA ASN A 88 -0.42 0.10 -31.02
C ASN A 88 0.37 -1.06 -30.42
N PRO A 89 -0.19 -2.27 -30.38
CA PRO A 89 0.54 -3.46 -29.98
C PRO A 89 1.82 -3.64 -30.78
N THR A 90 2.92 -3.98 -30.12
CA THR A 90 4.21 -4.22 -30.75
C THR A 90 4.79 -5.55 -30.34
N GLY A 91 5.40 -6.28 -31.31
CA GLY A 91 6.16 -7.50 -31.06
C GLY A 91 7.65 -7.25 -30.76
N GLU A 92 8.07 -5.99 -30.65
CA GLU A 92 9.49 -5.64 -30.51
C GLU A 92 10.08 -6.04 -29.14
N TYR A 93 9.26 -5.95 -28.09
CA TYR A 93 9.72 -6.12 -26.72
C TYR A 93 9.18 -7.42 -26.10
N GLY A 94 10.06 -8.40 -25.88
CA GLY A 94 9.72 -9.65 -25.22
C GLY A 94 8.78 -10.56 -26.03
N GLU A 95 8.28 -11.58 -25.37
CA GLU A 95 7.36 -12.57 -25.95
C GLU A 95 5.90 -12.32 -25.51
N PHE A 96 5.67 -11.62 -24.40
CA PHE A 96 4.33 -11.38 -23.87
C PHE A 96 3.68 -10.19 -24.55
N ASN A 97 3.14 -10.41 -25.74
CA ASN A 97 2.43 -9.39 -26.51
C ASN A 97 1.45 -10.01 -27.51
N SER A 98 0.42 -9.25 -27.92
CA SER A 98 -0.63 -9.71 -28.81
C SER A 98 -0.21 -9.87 -30.26
N VAL A 99 0.93 -9.32 -30.68
CA VAL A 99 1.47 -9.49 -32.02
C VAL A 99 2.00 -10.91 -32.20
N LYS A 100 2.71 -11.43 -31.20
CA LYS A 100 3.27 -12.77 -31.20
C LYS A 100 2.26 -13.82 -30.75
N HIS A 101 1.43 -13.46 -29.78
CA HIS A 101 0.46 -14.35 -29.17
C HIS A 101 -0.94 -13.72 -29.16
N PRO A 102 -1.58 -13.58 -30.33
CA PRO A 102 -2.89 -12.91 -30.43
C PRO A 102 -4.03 -13.64 -29.71
N ASP A 103 -3.84 -14.92 -29.39
CA ASP A 103 -4.76 -15.74 -28.61
C ASP A 103 -4.62 -15.59 -27.09
N TRP A 104 -3.57 -14.91 -26.62
CA TRP A 104 -3.36 -14.66 -25.18
C TRP A 104 -3.95 -13.35 -24.70
N PHE A 105 -4.44 -12.51 -25.60
CA PHE A 105 -4.91 -11.17 -25.25
C PHE A 105 -6.33 -10.95 -25.75
N SER A 106 -7.12 -10.28 -24.94
CA SER A 106 -8.43 -9.79 -25.34
C SER A 106 -8.30 -8.70 -26.39
N ASN A 107 -9.26 -8.62 -27.32
CA ASN A 107 -9.34 -7.48 -28.24
C ASN A 107 -9.86 -6.20 -27.56
N ARG A 108 -10.25 -6.27 -26.31
CA ARG A 108 -10.64 -5.09 -25.55
C ARG A 108 -9.44 -4.43 -24.92
N LEU A 109 -9.28 -3.15 -25.23
CA LEU A 109 -8.36 -2.28 -24.50
C LEU A 109 -8.89 -2.08 -23.07
N VAL A 110 -8.01 -2.23 -22.08
CA VAL A 110 -8.34 -1.85 -20.71
C VAL A 110 -8.55 -0.34 -20.65
N THR A 111 -7.63 0.40 -21.24
CA THR A 111 -7.76 1.81 -21.59
C THR A 111 -7.02 2.03 -22.91
N THR A 112 -7.24 3.16 -23.57
CA THR A 112 -6.47 3.55 -24.76
C THR A 112 -4.98 3.69 -24.49
N ALA A 113 -4.59 3.68 -23.23
CA ALA A 113 -3.23 3.88 -22.78
C ALA A 113 -2.51 2.60 -22.34
N MET A 114 -3.23 1.49 -22.14
CA MET A 114 -2.69 0.28 -21.52
C MET A 114 -2.71 -0.97 -22.37
N GLY A 115 -3.23 -0.88 -23.59
CA GLY A 115 -3.30 -2.02 -24.49
C GLY A 115 -4.32 -3.08 -24.06
N HIS A 116 -4.13 -4.26 -24.61
CA HIS A 116 -5.00 -5.40 -24.40
C HIS A 116 -4.64 -6.13 -23.10
N SER A 117 -5.64 -6.51 -22.33
CA SER A 117 -5.46 -7.33 -21.15
C SER A 117 -5.16 -8.78 -21.50
N ALA A 118 -4.28 -9.41 -20.74
CA ALA A 118 -4.04 -10.83 -20.91
C ALA A 118 -5.27 -11.67 -20.56
N ASP A 119 -5.58 -12.63 -21.41
CA ASP A 119 -6.63 -13.61 -21.18
C ASP A 119 -6.08 -14.81 -20.41
N LEU A 120 -6.13 -14.73 -19.09
CA LEU A 120 -5.63 -15.79 -18.20
C LEU A 120 -6.54 -17.03 -18.16
N GLY A 121 -7.66 -17.05 -18.89
CA GLY A 121 -8.37 -18.27 -19.21
C GLY A 121 -7.63 -19.14 -20.22
N ASN A 122 -6.63 -18.59 -20.91
CA ASN A 122 -5.77 -19.34 -21.83
C ASN A 122 -4.64 -20.06 -21.08
N ALA A 123 -4.68 -21.39 -21.13
CA ALA A 123 -3.70 -22.20 -20.38
C ALA A 123 -2.25 -22.01 -20.86
N ALA A 124 -2.01 -21.75 -22.16
CA ALA A 124 -0.66 -21.52 -22.65
C ALA A 124 -0.11 -20.18 -22.13
N CYS A 125 -0.97 -19.15 -22.03
CA CYS A 125 -0.63 -17.87 -21.41
C CYS A 125 -0.26 -18.06 -19.94
N VAL A 126 -1.05 -18.80 -19.18
CA VAL A 126 -0.78 -19.09 -17.75
C VAL A 126 0.53 -19.83 -17.58
N GLU A 127 0.79 -20.88 -18.35
CA GLU A 127 2.06 -21.63 -18.26
C GLU A 127 3.28 -20.80 -18.65
N TYR A 128 3.13 -19.92 -19.65
CA TYR A 128 4.19 -18.98 -19.99
C TYR A 128 4.50 -18.03 -18.83
N LEU A 129 3.46 -17.46 -18.21
CA LEU A 129 3.61 -16.55 -17.08
C LEU A 129 4.26 -17.25 -15.88
N LYS A 130 3.81 -18.45 -15.53
CA LYS A 130 4.41 -19.24 -14.45
C LYS A 130 5.91 -19.43 -14.66
N THR A 131 6.31 -19.84 -15.85
CA THR A 131 7.73 -20.06 -16.18
C THR A 131 8.50 -18.75 -16.19
N SER A 132 8.05 -17.76 -16.96
CA SER A 132 8.78 -16.51 -17.16
C SER A 132 8.90 -15.67 -15.90
N LEU A 133 7.84 -15.63 -15.08
CA LEU A 133 7.87 -14.87 -13.83
C LEU A 133 8.70 -15.59 -12.75
N THR A 134 8.69 -16.93 -12.72
CA THR A 134 9.59 -17.69 -11.83
C THR A 134 11.04 -17.40 -12.16
N ASP A 135 11.40 -17.44 -13.45
CA ASP A 135 12.76 -17.13 -13.90
C ASP A 135 13.14 -15.68 -13.60
N PHE A 136 12.21 -14.74 -13.81
CA PHE A 136 12.46 -13.33 -13.57
C PHE A 136 12.65 -13.04 -12.07
N PHE A 137 11.69 -13.43 -11.23
CA PHE A 137 11.73 -13.14 -9.79
C PHE A 137 12.82 -13.94 -9.07
N GLY A 138 12.87 -15.25 -9.32
CA GLY A 138 13.87 -16.14 -8.72
C GLY A 138 15.27 -15.87 -9.24
N GLY A 139 15.43 -15.68 -10.54
CA GLY A 139 16.71 -15.41 -11.19
C GLY A 139 17.34 -14.08 -10.75
N ASN A 140 16.55 -13.06 -10.48
CA ASN A 140 17.01 -11.74 -10.07
C ASN A 140 16.96 -11.50 -8.56
N LEU A 141 16.51 -12.48 -7.76
CA LEU A 141 16.34 -12.35 -6.31
C LEU A 141 15.42 -11.18 -5.90
N ILE A 142 14.41 -10.93 -6.72
CA ILE A 142 13.38 -9.91 -6.47
C ILE A 142 12.22 -10.60 -5.76
N PRO A 143 11.92 -10.28 -4.49
CA PRO A 143 10.92 -11.04 -3.76
C PRO A 143 9.50 -10.58 -4.00
N THR A 144 9.28 -9.35 -4.50
CA THR A 144 7.94 -8.76 -4.47
C THR A 144 7.47 -8.31 -5.85
N TRP A 145 6.29 -8.76 -6.21
CA TRP A 145 5.54 -8.33 -7.38
C TRP A 145 4.35 -7.47 -6.96
N ARG A 146 4.28 -6.25 -7.49
CA ARG A 146 3.09 -5.40 -7.41
C ARG A 146 2.35 -5.47 -8.73
N THR A 147 1.11 -5.90 -8.69
CA THR A 147 0.16 -5.71 -9.79
C THR A 147 -0.64 -4.43 -9.60
N ASP A 148 -1.11 -3.87 -10.70
CA ASP A 148 -2.00 -2.72 -10.67
C ASP A 148 -3.00 -2.77 -11.82
N PHE A 149 -3.83 -1.74 -11.95
CA PHE A 149 -4.95 -1.69 -12.87
C PHE A 149 -5.86 -2.91 -12.70
N GLU A 150 -6.27 -3.51 -13.77
CA GLU A 150 -7.13 -4.69 -13.75
C GLU A 150 -6.31 -5.89 -14.24
N PRO A 151 -5.62 -6.61 -13.35
CA PRO A 151 -4.83 -7.77 -13.75
C PRO A 151 -5.69 -8.91 -14.29
N ILE A 152 -7.02 -8.83 -14.09
CA ILE A 152 -7.98 -9.82 -14.52
C ILE A 152 -8.78 -9.28 -15.68
N CYS A 153 -8.69 -9.95 -16.82
CA CYS A 153 -9.49 -9.63 -17.99
C CYS A 153 -10.98 -9.78 -17.69
N ARG A 154 -11.74 -8.71 -17.87
CA ARG A 154 -13.18 -8.70 -17.61
C ARG A 154 -14.04 -9.20 -18.78
N SER A 155 -13.49 -9.19 -19.97
CA SER A 155 -14.17 -9.70 -21.16
C SER A 155 -13.15 -10.08 -22.21
N SER A 156 -13.42 -11.14 -22.96
CA SER A 156 -12.62 -11.59 -24.09
C SER A 156 -13.52 -11.93 -25.26
N ASP A 157 -13.05 -11.68 -26.45
CA ASP A 157 -13.65 -12.14 -27.70
C ASP A 157 -13.06 -13.48 -28.17
N LYS A 158 -12.11 -14.02 -27.40
CA LYS A 158 -11.43 -15.27 -27.72
C LYS A 158 -12.27 -16.46 -27.27
N GLU A 159 -12.34 -17.44 -28.13
CA GLU A 159 -12.81 -18.75 -27.74
C GLU A 159 -11.64 -19.57 -27.20
N ASN A 160 -11.84 -20.23 -26.08
CA ASN A 160 -10.87 -21.17 -25.55
C ASN A 160 -11.58 -22.37 -24.93
N ARG A 161 -10.84 -23.28 -24.30
CA ARG A 161 -11.38 -24.50 -23.71
C ARG A 161 -12.39 -24.26 -22.58
N HIS A 162 -12.39 -23.09 -21.98
CA HIS A 162 -13.19 -22.79 -20.81
C HIS A 162 -14.45 -22.02 -21.13
N TYR A 163 -14.43 -21.17 -22.15
CA TYR A 163 -15.62 -20.38 -22.53
C TYR A 163 -15.69 -20.18 -24.05
N LYS A 164 -16.92 -20.12 -24.53
CA LYS A 164 -17.21 -19.96 -25.97
C LYS A 164 -17.84 -18.61 -26.30
N ASN A 165 -18.52 -17.99 -25.34
CA ASN A 165 -19.32 -16.78 -25.56
C ASN A 165 -18.86 -15.61 -24.68
N GLY A 166 -17.69 -15.68 -24.03
CA GLY A 166 -17.19 -14.63 -23.17
C GLY A 166 -17.96 -14.46 -21.84
N SER A 167 -18.91 -15.32 -21.53
CA SER A 167 -19.76 -15.19 -20.34
C SER A 167 -19.01 -15.46 -19.03
N ASP A 168 -18.03 -16.32 -19.07
CA ASP A 168 -17.30 -16.79 -17.89
C ASP A 168 -15.85 -16.28 -17.83
N VAL A 169 -15.53 -15.25 -18.62
CA VAL A 169 -14.16 -14.73 -18.77
C VAL A 169 -13.56 -14.35 -17.44
N MET A 170 -14.26 -13.55 -16.63
CA MET A 170 -13.76 -13.12 -15.32
C MET A 170 -13.44 -14.32 -14.41
N TYR A 171 -14.30 -15.31 -14.36
CA TYR A 171 -14.07 -16.50 -13.54
C TYR A 171 -12.79 -17.23 -13.95
N TRP A 172 -12.62 -17.51 -15.24
CA TRP A 172 -11.47 -18.26 -15.72
C TRP A 172 -10.17 -17.45 -15.68
N CYS A 173 -10.25 -16.14 -15.94
CA CYS A 173 -9.10 -15.25 -15.78
C CYS A 173 -8.69 -15.09 -14.33
N THR A 174 -9.65 -15.02 -13.39
CA THR A 174 -9.35 -15.05 -11.95
C THR A 174 -8.65 -16.35 -11.58
N LYS A 175 -9.18 -17.49 -12.02
CA LYS A 175 -8.52 -18.77 -11.76
C LYS A 175 -7.11 -18.86 -12.32
N GLY A 176 -6.90 -18.39 -13.55
CA GLY A 176 -5.56 -18.38 -14.14
C GLY A 176 -4.61 -17.43 -13.40
N PHE A 177 -5.10 -16.31 -12.93
CA PHE A 177 -4.32 -15.41 -12.09
C PHE A 177 -3.95 -16.06 -10.76
N ASP A 178 -4.91 -16.70 -10.11
CA ASP A 178 -4.69 -17.45 -8.87
C ASP A 178 -3.64 -18.55 -9.04
N GLU A 179 -3.69 -19.27 -10.16
CA GLU A 179 -2.68 -20.28 -10.50
C GLU A 179 -1.28 -19.68 -10.63
N VAL A 180 -1.14 -18.52 -11.25
CA VAL A 180 0.16 -17.84 -11.38
C VAL A 180 0.67 -17.39 -10.02
N ILE A 181 -0.14 -16.72 -9.22
CA ILE A 181 0.26 -16.24 -7.88
C ILE A 181 0.64 -17.41 -6.98
N THR A 182 -0.19 -18.44 -6.91
CA THR A 182 0.08 -19.64 -6.10
C THR A 182 1.39 -20.31 -6.53
N HIS A 183 1.58 -20.46 -7.84
CA HIS A 183 2.82 -21.02 -8.38
C HIS A 183 4.07 -20.24 -7.96
N LEU A 184 4.00 -18.90 -8.00
CA LEU A 184 5.13 -18.06 -7.59
C LEU A 184 5.39 -18.15 -6.08
N ILE A 185 4.35 -18.19 -5.25
CA ILE A 185 4.48 -18.39 -3.81
C ILE A 185 5.20 -19.72 -3.51
N GLU A 186 4.86 -20.78 -4.23
CA GLU A 186 5.42 -22.14 -4.03
C GLU A 186 6.83 -22.31 -4.59
N ASN A 187 7.17 -21.61 -5.69
CA ASN A 187 8.39 -21.87 -6.45
C ASN A 187 9.45 -20.78 -6.38
N VAL A 188 9.11 -19.59 -5.89
CA VAL A 188 10.07 -18.49 -5.69
C VAL A 188 10.28 -18.24 -4.21
N PRO A 189 11.45 -18.58 -3.64
CA PRO A 189 11.70 -18.44 -2.21
C PRO A 189 11.50 -17.01 -1.69
N GLY A 190 10.59 -16.86 -0.73
CA GLY A 190 10.28 -15.58 -0.12
C GLY A 190 9.46 -14.62 -0.99
N PHE A 191 8.82 -15.17 -2.03
CA PHE A 191 7.94 -14.38 -2.90
C PHE A 191 6.81 -13.72 -2.11
N ARG A 192 6.51 -12.49 -2.49
CA ARG A 192 5.46 -11.66 -1.92
C ARG A 192 4.62 -11.05 -3.03
N TYR A 193 3.33 -11.03 -2.81
CA TYR A 193 2.39 -10.39 -3.72
C TYR A 193 1.86 -9.11 -3.08
N GLU A 194 1.96 -8.00 -3.81
CA GLU A 194 1.36 -6.71 -3.47
C GLU A 194 0.22 -6.43 -4.45
N SER A 195 -1.02 -6.43 -3.95
CA SER A 195 -2.20 -6.13 -4.74
C SER A 195 -2.52 -4.65 -4.69
N CYS A 196 -2.54 -3.97 -5.85
CA CYS A 196 -3.08 -2.63 -5.99
C CYS A 196 -4.43 -2.64 -6.71
N SER A 197 -4.45 -3.06 -7.94
CA SER A 197 -5.67 -3.15 -8.75
C SER A 197 -6.50 -1.87 -8.74
N SER A 198 -5.96 -0.80 -9.33
CA SER A 198 -6.65 0.50 -9.42
C SER A 198 -7.13 0.99 -8.05
N GLY A 199 -6.20 1.11 -7.10
CA GLY A 199 -6.51 1.63 -5.77
C GLY A 199 -7.18 0.62 -4.83
N GLY A 200 -6.88 -0.67 -4.97
CA GLY A 200 -7.36 -1.70 -4.05
C GLY A 200 -8.75 -2.24 -4.39
N SER A 201 -9.11 -2.31 -5.67
CA SER A 201 -10.39 -2.91 -6.09
C SER A 201 -10.43 -4.44 -5.93
N MET A 202 -9.30 -5.11 -5.73
CA MET A 202 -9.21 -6.54 -5.39
C MET A 202 -8.98 -6.73 -3.90
N LYS A 203 -10.01 -6.49 -3.10
CA LYS A 203 -10.03 -6.74 -1.66
C LYS A 203 -11.01 -7.86 -1.30
N ASP A 204 -10.88 -8.98 -1.98
CA ASP A 204 -11.65 -10.19 -1.72
C ASP A 204 -10.93 -11.14 -0.75
N LEU A 205 -11.64 -12.15 -0.28
CA LEU A 205 -11.10 -13.10 0.70
C LEU A 205 -9.90 -13.89 0.17
N TYR A 206 -9.88 -14.24 -1.12
CA TYR A 206 -8.75 -14.96 -1.68
C TYR A 206 -7.51 -14.07 -1.73
N THR A 207 -7.65 -12.85 -2.23
CA THR A 207 -6.56 -11.87 -2.22
C THR A 207 -6.00 -11.67 -0.80
N GLY A 208 -6.87 -11.63 0.21
CA GLY A 208 -6.47 -11.59 1.62
C GLY A 208 -5.64 -12.79 2.09
N THR A 209 -5.76 -13.95 1.43
CA THR A 209 -4.97 -15.14 1.79
C THR A 209 -3.60 -15.19 1.12
N VAL A 210 -3.43 -14.58 -0.03
CA VAL A 210 -2.20 -14.67 -0.85
C VAL A 210 -1.38 -13.39 -0.88
N ALA A 211 -2.00 -12.23 -0.73
CA ALA A 211 -1.30 -10.96 -0.75
C ALA A 211 -0.58 -10.69 0.58
N THR A 212 0.66 -10.24 0.48
CA THR A 212 1.40 -9.73 1.65
C THR A 212 0.86 -8.37 2.08
N VAL A 213 0.55 -7.53 1.11
CA VAL A 213 -0.12 -6.24 1.30
C VAL A 213 -1.12 -5.98 0.19
N ILE A 214 -2.17 -5.25 0.52
CA ILE A 214 -3.24 -4.83 -0.39
C ILE A 214 -3.35 -3.32 -0.28
N ASN A 215 -3.25 -2.62 -1.40
CA ASN A 215 -3.45 -1.18 -1.42
C ASN A 215 -4.85 -0.84 -0.91
N CYS A 216 -4.94 0.06 0.06
CA CYS A 216 -6.20 0.40 0.68
C CYS A 216 -7.06 1.31 -0.20
N ASP A 217 -6.42 2.36 -0.76
CA ASP A 217 -7.08 3.38 -1.58
C ASP A 217 -5.97 4.18 -2.30
N ASP A 218 -6.24 4.70 -3.49
CA ASP A 218 -5.35 5.62 -4.20
C ASP A 218 -5.62 7.10 -3.89
N SER A 219 -6.60 7.36 -3.05
CA SER A 219 -6.92 8.72 -2.65
C SER A 219 -5.75 9.37 -1.91
N ALA A 220 -5.54 10.67 -2.17
CA ALA A 220 -4.68 11.49 -1.33
C ALA A 220 -5.42 12.05 -0.10
N ASN A 221 -6.71 11.79 0.03
CA ASN A 221 -7.56 12.32 1.08
C ASN A 221 -7.52 11.40 2.31
N TRP A 222 -7.07 11.91 3.44
CA TRP A 222 -6.94 11.14 4.68
C TRP A 222 -8.26 10.61 5.24
N LEU A 223 -9.38 11.29 4.99
CA LEU A 223 -10.70 10.78 5.36
C LEU A 223 -11.03 9.54 4.53
N SER A 224 -10.83 9.60 3.22
CA SER A 224 -11.06 8.46 2.34
C SER A 224 -10.20 7.27 2.77
N LEU A 225 -8.92 7.51 3.01
CA LEU A 225 -7.98 6.47 3.46
C LEU A 225 -8.42 5.81 4.77
N ARG A 226 -8.79 6.61 5.79
CA ARG A 226 -9.29 6.06 7.06
C ARG A 226 -10.63 5.34 6.90
N THR A 227 -11.52 5.89 6.07
CA THR A 227 -12.82 5.28 5.79
C THR A 227 -12.66 3.91 5.12
N THR A 228 -11.79 3.85 4.09
CA THR A 228 -11.53 2.61 3.37
C THR A 228 -10.79 1.60 4.26
N PHE A 229 -9.85 2.04 5.09
CA PHE A 229 -9.20 1.18 6.08
C PHE A 229 -10.23 0.62 7.07
N TYR A 230 -11.07 1.48 7.63
CA TYR A 230 -12.12 1.09 8.58
C TYR A 230 -13.03 0.01 7.98
N ASP A 231 -13.55 0.25 6.78
CA ASP A 231 -14.45 -0.69 6.10
C ASP A 231 -13.74 -2.01 5.72
N SER A 232 -12.53 -1.92 5.18
CA SER A 232 -11.77 -3.10 4.72
C SER A 232 -11.30 -3.99 5.87
N SER A 233 -11.01 -3.40 7.02
CA SER A 233 -10.51 -4.13 8.20
C SER A 233 -11.52 -5.07 8.86
N TYR A 234 -12.78 -5.04 8.45
CA TYR A 234 -13.76 -6.06 8.82
C TYR A 234 -13.53 -7.41 8.10
N VAL A 235 -12.80 -7.40 6.99
CA VAL A 235 -12.64 -8.58 6.12
C VAL A 235 -11.17 -8.94 5.92
N ILE A 236 -10.31 -7.93 5.81
CA ILE A 236 -8.86 -8.09 5.56
C ILE A 236 -8.11 -7.74 6.84
N HIS A 237 -7.09 -8.55 7.15
CA HIS A 237 -6.27 -8.29 8.31
C HIS A 237 -5.58 -6.91 8.22
N PRO A 238 -5.65 -6.07 9.24
CA PRO A 238 -5.13 -4.69 9.19
C PRO A 238 -3.66 -4.58 8.79
N ALA A 239 -2.82 -5.55 9.17
CA ALA A 239 -1.41 -5.59 8.78
C ALA A 239 -1.17 -5.84 7.28
N GLN A 240 -2.23 -6.10 6.50
CA GLN A 240 -2.18 -6.22 5.05
C GLN A 240 -2.71 -4.97 4.33
N LEU A 241 -3.46 -4.12 5.00
CA LEU A 241 -4.09 -2.93 4.42
C LEU A 241 -3.09 -1.78 4.30
N GLN A 242 -2.38 -1.71 3.18
CA GLN A 242 -1.39 -0.67 2.91
C GLN A 242 -2.06 0.68 2.67
N ILE A 243 -1.63 1.70 3.42
CA ILE A 243 -2.17 3.05 3.31
C ILE A 243 -1.13 3.97 2.66
N PRO A 244 -1.39 4.47 1.44
CA PRO A 244 -0.48 5.39 0.78
C PRO A 244 -0.59 6.80 1.36
N VAL A 245 0.55 7.45 1.52
CA VAL A 245 0.66 8.89 1.76
C VAL A 245 1.63 9.48 0.75
N ASN A 246 1.23 10.49 0.06
CA ASN A 246 2.07 11.18 -0.90
C ASN A 246 1.97 12.69 -0.72
N ILE A 247 2.81 13.46 -1.42
CA ILE A 247 2.84 14.91 -1.30
C ILE A 247 1.49 15.57 -1.66
N ASN A 248 0.72 14.96 -2.56
CA ASN A 248 -0.60 15.48 -2.93
C ASN A 248 -1.61 15.41 -1.78
N SER A 249 -1.36 14.56 -0.77
CA SER A 249 -2.15 14.52 0.46
C SER A 249 -2.09 15.83 1.25
N PHE A 250 -1.10 16.68 0.95
CA PHE A 250 -0.87 17.96 1.60
C PHE A 250 -1.03 19.15 0.63
N ASN A 251 -1.52 18.91 -0.59
CA ASN A 251 -1.72 19.98 -1.58
C ASN A 251 -3.17 20.46 -1.55
N THR A 252 -3.36 21.71 -1.11
CA THR A 252 -4.68 22.34 -1.00
C THR A 252 -5.39 22.54 -2.34
N ASP A 253 -4.64 22.61 -3.45
CA ASP A 253 -5.20 22.78 -4.79
C ASP A 253 -5.64 21.44 -5.42
N SER A 254 -5.34 20.32 -4.76
CA SER A 254 -5.77 19.02 -5.23
C SER A 254 -7.27 18.81 -4.97
N PRO A 255 -8.05 18.35 -5.97
CA PRO A 255 -9.45 18.00 -5.76
C PRO A 255 -9.64 16.81 -4.80
N MET A 256 -8.57 16.10 -4.47
CA MET A 256 -8.54 15.04 -3.47
C MET A 256 -8.25 15.53 -2.07
N PHE A 257 -7.99 16.83 -1.92
CA PHE A 257 -7.72 17.44 -0.63
C PHE A 257 -9.02 17.69 0.14
N TRP A 258 -8.92 17.62 1.46
CA TRP A 258 -10.04 17.86 2.33
C TRP A 258 -10.39 19.36 2.39
N PRO A 259 -11.59 19.79 1.97
CA PRO A 259 -11.94 21.23 1.89
C PRO A 259 -11.92 21.97 3.23
N GLU A 260 -12.11 21.24 4.33
CA GLU A 260 -12.13 21.84 5.69
C GLU A 260 -10.73 22.05 6.28
N MET A 261 -9.70 21.53 5.61
CA MET A 261 -8.28 21.67 5.99
C MET A 261 -7.57 22.72 5.14
N SER A 262 -8.27 23.77 4.71
CA SER A 262 -7.66 24.85 3.94
C SER A 262 -6.59 25.54 4.76
N THR A 263 -5.35 25.22 4.51
CA THR A 263 -4.18 25.90 5.01
C THR A 263 -3.54 26.66 3.87
N SER A 264 -2.99 27.83 4.15
CA SER A 264 -2.28 28.60 3.15
C SER A 264 -0.97 27.89 2.79
N TYR A 265 -0.83 27.55 1.51
CA TYR A 265 0.41 27.06 0.94
C TYR A 265 1.30 28.25 0.63
N SER A 266 2.48 28.36 1.22
CA SER A 266 3.48 29.36 0.87
C SER A 266 4.68 28.71 0.18
N GLY A 267 4.98 29.17 -1.00
CA GLY A 267 5.80 28.62 -2.10
C GLY A 267 7.14 27.93 -1.87
N ASP A 268 7.74 27.92 -0.70
CA ASP A 268 9.00 27.22 -0.43
C ASP A 268 8.92 26.21 0.72
N GLY A 269 7.77 26.04 1.29
CA GLY A 269 7.49 25.11 2.39
C GLY A 269 6.01 25.00 2.60
N TYR A 270 5.61 23.86 3.05
CA TYR A 270 4.26 23.63 3.48
C TYR A 270 4.07 24.33 4.83
N ASP A 271 3.30 25.41 4.84
CA ASP A 271 2.88 26.05 6.10
C ASP A 271 1.63 25.33 6.66
N PHE A 272 1.78 24.00 6.77
CA PHE A 272 0.77 23.21 7.44
C PHE A 272 0.94 23.34 8.95
N HIS A 273 -0.16 23.49 9.61
CA HIS A 273 -0.17 23.29 11.06
C HIS A 273 0.35 21.88 11.36
N ASP A 274 1.36 21.74 12.22
CA ASP A 274 1.99 20.44 12.53
C ASP A 274 0.96 19.34 12.86
N ALA A 275 -0.11 19.70 13.57
CA ALA A 275 -1.21 18.80 13.91
C ALA A 275 -1.91 18.17 12.69
N LEU A 276 -1.93 18.84 11.54
CA LEU A 276 -2.52 18.30 10.30
C LEU A 276 -1.56 17.38 9.60
N ILE A 277 -0.27 17.69 9.64
CA ILE A 277 0.78 16.81 9.13
C ILE A 277 0.75 15.50 9.91
N ASP A 278 0.75 15.57 11.23
CA ASP A 278 0.70 14.41 12.10
C ASP A 278 -0.57 13.59 11.89
N MET A 279 -1.73 14.22 11.71
CA MET A 279 -2.97 13.52 11.37
C MET A 279 -2.83 12.71 10.07
N GLY A 280 -2.18 13.25 9.04
CA GLY A 280 -1.95 12.55 7.79
C GLY A 280 -1.05 11.34 7.95
N PHE A 281 0.08 11.50 8.64
CA PHE A 281 1.01 10.40 8.91
C PHE A 281 0.42 9.35 9.85
N ARG A 282 -0.33 9.76 10.87
CA ARG A 282 -1.04 8.85 11.79
C ARG A 282 -2.13 8.07 11.08
N SER A 283 -2.79 8.67 10.09
CA SER A 283 -3.73 7.94 9.23
C SER A 283 -3.03 6.85 8.43
N ALA A 284 -1.79 7.08 7.98
CA ALA A 284 -1.03 6.09 7.22
C ALA A 284 -0.59 4.89 8.06
N ILE A 285 -0.19 5.12 9.30
CA ILE A 285 0.31 4.05 10.18
C ILE A 285 -0.79 3.22 10.85
N LEU A 286 -2.06 3.46 10.51
CA LEU A 286 -3.15 2.54 10.86
C LEU A 286 -2.95 1.16 10.22
N GLY A 287 -2.36 1.10 9.03
CA GLY A 287 -1.91 -0.10 8.34
C GLY A 287 -0.42 0.01 7.98
N PRO A 288 0.13 -0.90 7.15
CA PRO A 288 1.46 -0.72 6.57
C PRO A 288 1.51 0.58 5.77
N PRO A 289 2.34 1.57 6.16
CA PRO A 289 2.39 2.83 5.45
C PRO A 289 3.15 2.71 4.13
N MET A 290 2.68 3.42 3.11
CA MET A 290 3.40 3.62 1.88
C MET A 290 3.70 5.11 1.72
N PHE A 291 4.92 5.52 2.00
CA PHE A 291 5.35 6.90 1.84
C PHE A 291 5.92 7.11 0.43
N ALA A 292 5.12 7.70 -0.45
CA ALA A 292 5.49 7.95 -1.83
C ALA A 292 5.87 9.43 -2.04
N THR A 293 6.95 9.67 -2.77
CA THR A 293 7.31 10.97 -3.36
C THR A 293 7.50 12.15 -2.39
N PHE A 294 8.14 11.95 -1.25
CA PHE A 294 8.53 13.07 -0.39
C PHE A 294 9.91 13.59 -0.77
N GLY A 295 9.96 14.80 -1.29
CA GLY A 295 11.15 15.40 -1.93
C GLY A 295 12.18 16.03 -0.99
N GLY A 296 11.94 16.17 0.30
CA GLY A 296 12.91 16.79 1.23
C GLY A 296 12.29 17.63 2.35
N GLY A 297 13.12 18.28 3.15
CA GLY A 297 12.70 19.15 4.26
C GLY A 297 11.89 18.45 5.33
N LEU A 298 10.94 19.16 5.93
CA LEU A 298 10.09 18.68 7.02
C LEU A 298 9.40 17.35 6.72
N MET A 299 8.93 17.14 5.49
CA MET A 299 8.26 15.89 5.12
C MET A 299 9.20 14.70 5.20
N ARG A 300 10.48 14.85 4.87
CA ARG A 300 11.48 13.80 5.00
C ARG A 300 11.73 13.43 6.46
N GLU A 301 11.76 14.44 7.34
CA GLU A 301 11.92 14.23 8.78
C GLU A 301 10.70 13.50 9.35
N LYS A 302 9.48 13.91 8.96
CA LYS A 302 8.24 13.24 9.36
C LYS A 302 8.14 11.81 8.82
N VAL A 303 8.56 11.56 7.59
CA VAL A 303 8.68 10.20 7.07
C VAL A 303 9.62 9.35 7.94
N ALA A 304 10.78 9.88 8.35
CA ALA A 304 11.70 9.18 9.22
C ALA A 304 11.07 8.86 10.58
N GLU A 305 10.48 9.88 11.21
CA GLU A 305 9.81 9.78 12.51
C GLU A 305 8.71 8.71 12.50
N TYR A 306 7.70 8.86 11.63
CA TYR A 306 6.57 7.93 11.59
C TYR A 306 6.94 6.55 11.08
N SER A 307 7.97 6.48 10.34
CA SER A 307 8.56 5.26 9.92
C SER A 307 9.12 4.45 11.10
N MET A 308 9.95 5.07 11.92
CA MET A 308 10.47 4.44 13.13
C MET A 308 9.35 4.08 14.10
N LEU A 309 8.40 5.00 14.28
CA LEU A 309 7.22 4.79 15.13
C LEU A 309 6.43 3.55 14.70
N TYR A 310 6.14 3.45 13.40
CA TYR A 310 5.44 2.28 12.85
C TYR A 310 6.23 1.00 13.09
N ARG A 311 7.51 0.96 12.70
CA ARG A 311 8.33 -0.24 12.78
C ARG A 311 8.49 -0.75 14.22
N GLU A 312 8.76 0.17 15.15
CA GLU A 312 9.18 -0.17 16.49
C GLU A 312 8.02 -0.36 17.45
N LYS A 313 6.94 0.40 17.27
CA LYS A 313 5.83 0.41 18.22
C LYS A 313 4.53 -0.12 17.62
N VAL A 314 4.14 0.34 16.44
CA VAL A 314 2.80 0.01 15.88
C VAL A 314 2.79 -1.38 15.23
N ARG A 315 3.75 -1.67 14.36
CA ARG A 315 3.79 -2.93 13.62
C ARG A 315 3.79 -4.19 14.51
N PRO A 316 4.53 -4.25 15.61
CA PRO A 316 4.50 -5.42 16.49
C PRO A 316 3.09 -5.75 16.97
N ILE A 317 2.40 -4.77 17.55
CA ILE A 317 1.05 -4.99 18.09
C ILE A 317 -0.02 -5.15 16.97
N GLN A 318 0.18 -4.52 15.83
CA GLN A 318 -0.69 -4.71 14.67
C GLN A 318 -0.67 -6.16 14.15
N LYS A 319 0.45 -6.86 14.32
CA LYS A 319 0.61 -8.25 13.89
C LYS A 319 0.11 -9.27 14.91
N SER A 320 0.21 -8.97 16.18
CA SER A 320 -0.16 -9.91 17.25
C SER A 320 -1.51 -9.62 17.89
N GLY A 321 -1.94 -8.37 17.86
CA GLY A 321 -3.14 -7.91 18.54
C GLY A 321 -4.38 -7.85 17.64
N GLU A 322 -5.49 -7.63 18.29
CA GLU A 322 -6.79 -7.44 17.65
C GLU A 322 -7.07 -5.96 17.37
N LEU A 323 -7.70 -5.66 16.25
CA LEU A 323 -8.21 -4.32 15.93
C LEU A 323 -9.63 -4.14 16.45
N TYR A 324 -9.86 -3.05 17.16
CA TYR A 324 -11.16 -2.63 17.65
C TYR A 324 -11.58 -1.29 17.05
N HIS A 325 -12.76 -1.24 16.44
CA HIS A 325 -13.41 0.00 16.02
C HIS A 325 -14.06 0.64 17.25
N ILE A 326 -13.35 1.51 17.94
CA ILE A 326 -13.80 2.11 19.22
C ILE A 326 -14.65 3.36 19.05
N LEU A 327 -14.60 3.97 17.87
CA LEU A 327 -15.45 5.09 17.48
C LEU A 327 -16.15 4.79 16.16
N PRO A 328 -17.19 5.57 15.78
CA PRO A 328 -17.89 5.37 14.52
C PRO A 328 -16.99 5.48 13.28
N ARG A 329 -17.51 4.97 12.18
CA ARG A 329 -16.89 5.08 10.86
C ARG A 329 -16.57 6.55 10.56
N PRO A 330 -15.36 6.84 10.03
CA PRO A 330 -14.97 8.22 9.70
C PRO A 330 -15.99 8.91 8.78
N ASP A 331 -16.42 10.10 9.15
CA ASP A 331 -17.40 10.92 8.39
C ASP A 331 -16.91 12.35 8.09
N GLY A 332 -15.72 12.69 8.59
CA GLY A 332 -15.14 14.02 8.40
C GLY A 332 -15.66 15.12 9.30
N VAL A 333 -16.60 14.82 10.16
CA VAL A 333 -17.21 15.80 11.08
C VAL A 333 -17.02 15.40 12.53
N ASN A 334 -17.32 14.16 12.85
CA ASN A 334 -17.23 13.62 14.19
C ASN A 334 -15.87 12.96 14.44
N TRP A 335 -15.53 12.76 15.72
CA TRP A 335 -14.36 11.97 16.09
C TRP A 335 -14.45 10.58 15.50
N ASP A 336 -13.34 10.12 14.96
CA ASP A 336 -13.13 8.73 14.55
C ASP A 336 -11.90 8.15 15.24
N GLY A 337 -11.81 6.83 15.29
CA GLY A 337 -10.66 6.18 15.91
C GLY A 337 -10.78 4.68 16.03
N VAL A 338 -9.62 4.06 16.09
CA VAL A 338 -9.44 2.61 16.24
C VAL A 338 -8.41 2.32 17.33
N MET A 339 -8.40 1.10 17.79
CA MET A 339 -7.40 0.65 18.77
C MET A 339 -6.92 -0.75 18.42
N TYR A 340 -5.63 -0.97 18.61
CA TYR A 340 -5.05 -2.31 18.68
C TYR A 340 -4.82 -2.71 20.13
N ALA A 341 -5.11 -3.94 20.48
CA ALA A 341 -4.84 -4.48 21.81
C ALA A 341 -4.32 -5.91 21.74
N ASP A 342 -3.31 -6.18 22.55
CA ASP A 342 -2.77 -7.51 22.82
C ASP A 342 -2.33 -7.57 24.29
N PRO A 343 -3.25 -7.84 25.23
CA PRO A 343 -2.96 -7.83 26.66
C PRO A 343 -1.99 -8.95 27.09
N ASP A 344 -1.86 -9.98 26.25
CA ASP A 344 -1.07 -11.19 26.53
C ASP A 344 0.35 -11.13 25.93
N THR A 345 0.62 -10.11 25.10
CA THR A 345 1.96 -9.96 24.51
C THR A 345 3.05 -9.79 25.57
N SER A 346 4.23 -10.33 25.30
CA SER A 346 5.42 -10.08 26.13
C SER A 346 6.06 -8.70 25.91
N ALA A 347 5.60 -7.97 24.87
CA ALA A 347 6.07 -6.61 24.61
C ALA A 347 5.54 -5.63 25.67
N ASP A 348 6.24 -4.50 25.85
CA ASP A 348 5.85 -3.47 26.81
C ASP A 348 4.50 -2.84 26.44
N ILE A 349 4.29 -2.57 25.15
CA ILE A 349 3.04 -1.97 24.64
C ILE A 349 1.97 -3.04 24.54
N LYS A 350 0.91 -2.89 25.31
CA LYS A 350 -0.27 -3.77 25.36
C LYS A 350 -1.41 -3.27 24.49
N GLY A 351 -1.40 -2.00 24.11
CA GLY A 351 -2.41 -1.39 23.25
C GLY A 351 -1.97 -0.06 22.71
N ILE A 352 -2.59 0.32 21.60
CA ILE A 352 -2.42 1.62 20.95
C ILE A 352 -3.79 2.13 20.54
N VAL A 353 -4.11 3.35 20.91
CA VAL A 353 -5.34 4.03 20.48
C VAL A 353 -4.97 5.13 19.50
N PHE A 354 -5.62 5.15 18.35
CA PHE A 354 -5.54 6.21 17.36
C PHE A 354 -6.86 6.98 17.37
N LEU A 355 -6.77 8.29 17.60
CA LEU A 355 -7.92 9.17 17.63
C LEU A 355 -7.74 10.33 16.67
N PHE A 356 -8.81 10.66 15.96
CA PHE A 356 -8.84 11.74 14.99
C PHE A 356 -10.03 12.65 15.26
N LYS A 357 -9.76 13.93 15.35
CA LYS A 357 -10.77 15.00 15.42
C LYS A 357 -10.71 15.80 14.13
N PRO A 358 -11.51 15.43 13.12
CA PRO A 358 -11.40 15.97 11.77
C PRO A 358 -12.01 17.37 11.60
N SER A 359 -12.78 17.88 12.55
CA SER A 359 -13.52 19.11 12.40
C SER A 359 -13.64 19.87 13.72
N ASP A 360 -13.63 21.20 13.64
CA ASP A 360 -13.94 22.07 14.78
C ASP A 360 -15.39 22.01 15.23
N LYS A 361 -16.28 21.43 14.39
CA LYS A 361 -17.67 21.15 14.77
C LYS A 361 -17.79 20.05 15.81
N ALA A 362 -16.80 19.15 15.88
CA ALA A 362 -16.71 18.18 16.95
C ALA A 362 -16.25 18.88 18.25
N GLY A 363 -16.81 18.49 19.38
CA GLY A 363 -16.34 19.00 20.67
C GLY A 363 -14.87 18.65 20.93
N ASN A 364 -14.15 19.48 21.70
CA ASN A 364 -12.74 19.26 21.99
C ASN A 364 -12.47 18.08 22.91
N VAL A 365 -13.45 17.60 23.63
CA VAL A 365 -13.34 16.45 24.55
C VAL A 365 -14.21 15.31 24.07
N LYS A 366 -13.63 14.12 24.04
CA LYS A 366 -14.32 12.88 23.68
C LYS A 366 -14.10 11.82 24.76
N ASN A 367 -15.18 11.25 25.30
CA ASN A 367 -15.07 10.02 26.08
C ASN A 367 -14.88 8.84 25.13
N VAL A 368 -13.85 8.02 25.38
CA VAL A 368 -13.46 6.86 24.59
C VAL A 368 -13.44 5.64 25.48
N VAL A 369 -14.30 4.68 25.18
CA VAL A 369 -14.36 3.39 25.87
C VAL A 369 -13.42 2.42 25.14
N LEU A 370 -12.41 1.92 25.83
CA LEU A 370 -11.41 1.02 25.27
C LEU A 370 -11.92 -0.43 25.17
N ARG A 371 -11.18 -1.27 24.48
CA ARG A 371 -11.53 -2.68 24.24
C ARG A 371 -10.32 -3.58 24.35
N GLY A 372 -10.54 -4.89 24.55
CA GLY A 372 -9.52 -5.91 24.43
C GLY A 372 -8.41 -5.86 25.49
N LEU A 373 -8.64 -5.24 26.64
CA LEU A 373 -7.74 -5.23 27.78
C LEU A 373 -8.13 -6.30 28.81
N ASP A 374 -7.19 -6.72 29.64
CA ASP A 374 -7.49 -7.57 30.79
C ASP A 374 -8.14 -6.72 31.89
N PRO A 375 -9.40 -7.00 32.31
CA PRO A 375 -10.09 -6.21 33.31
C PRO A 375 -9.40 -6.19 34.68
N GLN A 376 -8.62 -7.21 35.00
CA GLN A 376 -7.95 -7.35 36.31
C GLN A 376 -6.59 -6.67 36.40
N LYS A 377 -6.04 -6.26 35.26
CA LYS A 377 -4.75 -5.57 35.20
C LYS A 377 -4.92 -4.06 35.28
N SER A 378 -3.87 -3.39 35.73
CA SER A 378 -3.75 -1.93 35.68
C SER A 378 -2.87 -1.52 34.50
N TYR A 379 -3.26 -0.46 33.84
CA TYR A 379 -2.57 0.05 32.65
C TYR A 379 -2.21 1.51 32.82
N LYS A 380 -0.97 1.85 32.45
CA LYS A 380 -0.53 3.21 32.26
C LYS A 380 -0.88 3.65 30.83
N LEU A 381 -1.52 4.79 30.71
CA LEU A 381 -1.81 5.48 29.46
C LEU A 381 -0.88 6.66 29.32
N SER A 382 -0.18 6.76 28.20
CA SER A 382 0.69 7.88 27.85
C SER A 382 0.25 8.49 26.54
N PHE A 383 0.14 9.81 26.51
CA PHE A 383 -0.36 10.57 25.35
C PHE A 383 0.82 11.10 24.54
N GLU A 384 0.89 10.78 23.26
CA GLU A 384 2.02 11.12 22.38
C GLU A 384 2.26 12.64 22.33
N ASP A 385 1.19 13.42 22.17
CA ASP A 385 1.26 14.88 22.09
C ASP A 385 1.09 15.57 23.47
N ASN A 386 1.03 14.80 24.55
CA ASN A 386 0.76 15.31 25.89
C ASN A 386 -0.53 16.16 25.96
N THR A 387 -1.55 15.81 25.16
CA THR A 387 -2.84 16.50 25.14
C THR A 387 -3.57 16.40 26.47
N ASP A 388 -3.34 15.28 27.19
CA ASP A 388 -3.81 15.05 28.56
C ASP A 388 -2.64 14.46 29.38
N ALA A 389 -2.79 14.50 30.71
CA ALA A 389 -1.79 13.94 31.60
C ALA A 389 -1.82 12.41 31.61
N ASP A 390 -0.63 11.79 31.63
CA ASP A 390 -0.49 10.35 31.83
C ASP A 390 -1.29 9.90 33.06
N CYS A 391 -1.93 8.74 32.96
CA CYS A 391 -2.73 8.22 34.04
C CYS A 391 -2.64 6.69 34.13
N VAL A 392 -3.00 6.15 35.30
CA VAL A 392 -3.11 4.70 35.53
C VAL A 392 -4.56 4.37 35.85
N LYS A 393 -5.10 3.36 35.17
CA LYS A 393 -6.46 2.86 35.39
C LYS A 393 -6.52 1.35 35.23
N THR A 394 -7.51 0.71 35.83
CA THR A 394 -7.77 -0.72 35.62
C THR A 394 -8.35 -0.96 34.21
N GLY A 395 -8.08 -2.14 33.65
CA GLY A 395 -8.69 -2.54 32.37
C GLY A 395 -10.21 -2.53 32.43
N GLU A 396 -10.81 -2.93 33.58
CA GLU A 396 -12.25 -2.86 33.80
C GLU A 396 -12.76 -1.42 33.64
N SER A 397 -12.18 -0.43 34.33
CA SER A 397 -12.60 0.97 34.24
C SER A 397 -12.38 1.53 32.82
N LEU A 398 -11.29 1.16 32.14
CA LEU A 398 -11.02 1.59 30.77
C LEU A 398 -12.08 1.05 29.80
N MET A 399 -12.58 -0.15 30.01
CA MET A 399 -13.56 -0.83 29.15
C MET A 399 -15.02 -0.53 29.52
N THR A 400 -15.30 0.04 30.70
CA THR A 400 -16.65 0.40 31.15
C THR A 400 -16.90 1.90 31.13
N ASP A 401 -16.03 2.66 31.79
CA ASP A 401 -16.17 4.12 31.93
C ASP A 401 -15.42 4.88 30.86
N GLY A 402 -14.35 4.28 30.31
CA GLY A 402 -13.46 4.90 29.33
C GLY A 402 -12.56 5.99 29.90
N ILE A 403 -12.06 6.81 28.99
CA ILE A 403 -11.25 7.99 29.29
C ILE A 403 -11.76 9.20 28.51
N ASN A 404 -11.63 10.38 29.09
CA ASN A 404 -11.82 11.61 28.34
C ASN A 404 -10.51 12.01 27.69
N VAL A 405 -10.54 12.30 26.42
CA VAL A 405 -9.39 12.75 25.63
C VAL A 405 -9.68 14.12 25.06
N THR A 406 -8.72 15.03 25.19
CA THR A 406 -8.86 16.43 24.75
C THR A 406 -7.98 16.67 23.54
N VAL A 407 -8.54 17.15 22.43
CA VAL A 407 -7.80 17.65 21.27
C VAL A 407 -8.35 19.04 20.93
N ALA A 408 -7.52 20.05 21.09
CA ALA A 408 -7.87 21.42 20.74
C ALA A 408 -7.76 21.62 19.22
N GLY A 409 -8.82 22.14 18.59
CA GLY A 409 -8.84 22.31 17.13
C GLY A 409 -8.94 21.00 16.35
N ILE A 410 -8.65 21.04 15.05
CA ILE A 410 -8.54 19.85 14.20
C ILE A 410 -7.21 19.17 14.53
N GLY A 411 -7.19 17.86 14.72
CA GLY A 411 -5.96 17.15 15.07
C GLY A 411 -6.18 15.66 15.34
N SER A 412 -5.16 15.04 15.91
CA SER A 412 -5.17 13.62 16.24
C SER A 412 -4.35 13.36 17.50
N GLU A 413 -4.55 12.22 18.15
CA GLU A 413 -3.75 11.78 19.29
C GLU A 413 -3.47 10.28 19.18
N ILE A 414 -2.31 9.87 19.68
CA ILE A 414 -1.96 8.46 19.92
C ILE A 414 -1.83 8.23 21.41
N ILE A 415 -2.52 7.21 21.92
CA ILE A 415 -2.39 6.81 23.32
C ILE A 415 -1.72 5.45 23.38
N TRP A 416 -0.59 5.41 24.06
CA TRP A 416 0.16 4.20 24.34
C TRP A 416 -0.32 3.57 25.64
N ILE A 417 -0.55 2.28 25.60
CA ILE A 417 -1.04 1.50 26.74
C ILE A 417 0.02 0.50 27.13
N THR A 418 0.55 0.64 28.33
CA THR A 418 1.53 -0.30 28.92
C THR A 418 0.96 -0.87 30.21
N GLU A 419 1.39 -2.08 30.63
CA GLU A 419 0.99 -2.62 31.92
C GLU A 419 1.64 -1.78 33.03
N ALA A 420 0.84 -1.38 34.02
CA ALA A 420 1.37 -0.67 35.20
C ALA A 420 1.89 -1.68 36.21
N GLU A 421 3.00 -1.34 36.89
CA GLU A 421 3.58 -2.13 37.99
C GLU A 421 2.66 -2.21 39.19
#